data_2a127d16ff881207fef38f8a2c332218
#
_entry.id   2a127d16ff881207fef38f8a2c332218
#
_cell.length_a   1.000
_cell.length_b   1.000
_cell.length_c   1.000
_cell.angle_alpha   90.00
_cell.angle_beta   90.00
_cell.angle_gamma   90.00
#
_symmetry.space_group_name_H-M   'P 1'
#
loop_
_entity.id
_entity.type
_entity.pdbx_description
1 polymer ?
#
loop_
_entity_poly.entity_id
_entity_poly.type
_entity_poly.pdbx_seq_one_letter_code
_entity_poly.pdbx_strand_id
1 'polypeptide(L)'
;MKVLIIGANGQIGTQLVDKLKDSKHEPVPMVRKEEDLNTFKEKETEPVLADLEEDISHAFEGVDAVVFTAGSGADTGKDKTEAVDKKGAVKAINEAKSKGIDRFVMVSAFGADFEPKEWPDSMKHYYEAKAAADNHLISSGLNYTILKPGRLTDDSGNGKVDIGERTQERMGEIPREDVATTIREILDRPNTYQASYEMLEGDQPIAQAVERI
;
A
#
# COMPACT_ATOMS: atom_id res chain seq x y z
N MET A 1 -2.81 -16.42 -4.21
CA MET A 1 -2.95 -15.31 -5.17
C MET A 1 -1.57 -14.89 -5.63
N LYS A 2 -1.43 -14.57 -6.89
CA LYS A 2 -0.26 -13.88 -7.44
C LYS A 2 -0.45 -12.37 -7.22
N VAL A 3 0.44 -11.76 -6.44
CA VAL A 3 0.25 -10.41 -5.88
C VAL A 3 1.28 -9.44 -6.43
N LEU A 4 0.86 -8.51 -7.29
CA LEU A 4 1.71 -7.42 -7.77
C LEU A 4 1.96 -6.42 -6.64
N ILE A 5 3.23 -6.17 -6.31
CA ILE A 5 3.63 -5.21 -5.28
C ILE A 5 4.27 -4.00 -5.97
N ILE A 6 3.51 -2.93 -6.09
CA ILE A 6 3.97 -1.65 -6.63
C ILE A 6 4.65 -0.87 -5.50
N GLY A 7 5.94 -0.55 -5.68
CA GLY A 7 6.78 0.01 -4.62
C GLY A 7 7.53 -1.07 -3.83
N ALA A 8 7.78 -2.24 -4.43
CA ALA A 8 8.45 -3.38 -3.80
C ALA A 8 9.84 -3.04 -3.21
N ASN A 9 10.58 -2.10 -3.81
CA ASN A 9 11.90 -1.68 -3.32
C ASN A 9 11.84 -0.66 -2.16
N GLY A 10 10.64 -0.23 -1.77
CA GLY A 10 10.41 0.58 -0.56
C GLY A 10 10.46 -0.26 0.71
N GLN A 11 10.61 0.40 1.88
CA GLN A 11 10.77 -0.28 3.16
C GLN A 11 9.58 -1.20 3.54
N ILE A 12 8.34 -0.79 3.27
CA ILE A 12 7.15 -1.66 3.47
C ILE A 12 7.13 -2.76 2.40
N GLY A 13 7.37 -2.38 1.12
CA GLY A 13 7.29 -3.31 0.00
C GLY A 13 8.26 -4.47 0.12
N THR A 14 9.51 -4.20 0.47
CA THR A 14 10.54 -5.24 0.65
C THR A 14 10.17 -6.24 1.75
N GLN A 15 9.69 -5.73 2.89
CA GLN A 15 9.23 -6.59 4.00
C GLN A 15 7.97 -7.38 3.61
N LEU A 16 7.08 -6.78 2.83
CA LEU A 16 5.89 -7.49 2.33
C LEU A 16 6.26 -8.63 1.39
N VAL A 17 7.21 -8.42 0.48
CA VAL A 17 7.71 -9.49 -0.40
C VAL A 17 8.18 -10.69 0.43
N ASP A 18 9.01 -10.46 1.45
CA ASP A 18 9.53 -11.52 2.32
C ASP A 18 8.38 -12.23 3.07
N LYS A 19 7.42 -11.49 3.62
CA LYS A 19 6.26 -12.06 4.33
C LYS A 19 5.30 -12.84 3.42
N LEU A 20 5.16 -12.46 2.14
CA LEU A 20 4.31 -13.20 1.19
C LEU A 20 4.97 -14.49 0.71
N LYS A 21 6.30 -14.52 0.56
CA LYS A 21 7.03 -15.76 0.26
C LYS A 21 6.77 -16.87 1.29
N ASP A 22 6.68 -16.48 2.57
CA ASP A 22 6.40 -17.40 3.67
C ASP A 22 4.89 -17.69 3.86
N SER A 23 4.09 -17.42 2.84
CA SER A 23 2.64 -17.57 2.87
C SER A 23 2.12 -18.39 1.67
N LYS A 24 0.80 -18.47 1.52
CA LYS A 24 0.13 -19.08 0.36
C LYS A 24 0.07 -18.15 -0.87
N HIS A 25 0.61 -16.94 -0.79
CA HIS A 25 0.61 -15.96 -1.86
C HIS A 25 1.96 -15.94 -2.57
N GLU A 26 1.95 -15.59 -3.83
CA GLU A 26 3.13 -15.45 -4.68
C GLU A 26 3.38 -13.96 -4.94
N PRO A 27 4.45 -13.37 -4.37
CA PRO A 27 4.77 -11.96 -4.61
C PRO A 27 5.37 -11.75 -5.99
N VAL A 28 4.90 -10.72 -6.69
CA VAL A 28 5.46 -10.19 -7.94
C VAL A 28 5.97 -8.78 -7.66
N PRO A 29 7.25 -8.61 -7.30
CA PRO A 29 7.82 -7.30 -7.03
C PRO A 29 7.88 -6.46 -8.31
N MET A 30 7.21 -5.29 -8.33
CA MET A 30 7.39 -4.32 -9.40
C MET A 30 8.51 -3.36 -9.04
N VAL A 31 9.55 -3.32 -9.88
CA VAL A 31 10.74 -2.50 -9.69
C VAL A 31 10.98 -1.61 -10.89
N ARG A 32 11.60 -0.44 -10.64
CA ARG A 32 11.84 0.58 -11.66
C ARG A 32 13.20 0.44 -12.34
N LYS A 33 14.16 -0.19 -11.67
CA LYS A 33 15.53 -0.29 -12.15
C LYS A 33 15.92 -1.74 -12.41
N GLU A 34 16.72 -1.98 -13.45
CA GLU A 34 17.21 -3.32 -13.77
C GLU A 34 18.08 -3.92 -12.64
N GLU A 35 18.84 -3.08 -11.93
CA GLU A 35 19.65 -3.54 -10.80
C GLU A 35 18.79 -4.16 -9.67
N ASP A 36 17.58 -3.63 -9.44
CA ASP A 36 16.65 -4.11 -8.43
C ASP A 36 16.04 -5.48 -8.81
N LEU A 37 15.95 -5.81 -10.11
CA LEU A 37 15.48 -7.12 -10.56
C LEU A 37 16.30 -8.27 -9.97
N ASN A 38 17.64 -8.13 -9.97
CA ASN A 38 18.53 -9.16 -9.47
C ASN A 38 18.35 -9.38 -7.97
N THR A 39 18.18 -8.30 -7.21
CA THR A 39 17.91 -8.36 -5.76
C THR A 39 16.67 -9.21 -5.44
N PHE A 40 15.60 -9.05 -6.21
CA PHE A 40 14.39 -9.83 -5.99
C PHE A 40 14.44 -11.24 -6.58
N LYS A 41 15.19 -11.46 -7.68
CA LYS A 41 15.46 -12.82 -8.19
C LYS A 41 16.27 -13.65 -7.20
N GLU A 42 17.24 -13.05 -6.52
CA GLU A 42 18.01 -13.71 -5.45
C GLU A 42 17.11 -14.10 -4.26
N LYS A 43 16.01 -13.41 -4.07
CA LYS A 43 14.95 -13.79 -3.13
C LYS A 43 13.99 -14.86 -3.67
N GLU A 44 14.27 -15.49 -4.81
CA GLU A 44 13.43 -16.51 -5.45
C GLU A 44 12.01 -16.02 -5.78
N THR A 45 11.88 -14.77 -6.23
CA THR A 45 10.63 -14.19 -6.72
C THR A 45 10.71 -13.90 -8.22
N GLU A 46 9.57 -13.62 -8.86
CA GLU A 46 9.48 -13.21 -10.26
C GLU A 46 9.23 -11.69 -10.37
N PRO A 47 10.27 -10.84 -10.24
CA PRO A 47 10.09 -9.41 -10.32
C PRO A 47 9.79 -8.93 -11.74
N VAL A 48 9.03 -7.85 -11.87
CA VAL A 48 8.71 -7.20 -13.13
C VAL A 48 9.30 -5.79 -13.18
N LEU A 49 9.94 -5.44 -14.31
CA LEU A 49 10.47 -4.09 -14.56
C LEU A 49 9.36 -3.21 -15.12
N ALA A 50 8.95 -2.18 -14.36
CA ALA A 50 7.98 -1.20 -14.82
C ALA A 50 8.12 0.10 -14.05
N ASP A 51 7.90 1.23 -14.72
CA ASP A 51 7.92 2.57 -14.12
C ASP A 51 6.52 3.18 -14.15
N LEU A 52 6.06 3.68 -13.00
CA LEU A 52 4.75 4.36 -12.88
C LEU A 52 4.63 5.60 -13.80
N GLU A 53 5.73 6.16 -14.24
CA GLU A 53 5.72 7.29 -15.17
C GLU A 53 5.55 6.85 -16.64
N GLU A 54 5.74 5.53 -16.93
CA GLU A 54 5.64 4.92 -18.27
C GLU A 54 4.43 3.98 -18.38
N ASP A 55 4.37 3.14 -19.43
CA ASP A 55 3.37 2.07 -19.54
C ASP A 55 3.68 0.92 -18.56
N ILE A 56 2.67 0.55 -17.76
CA ILE A 56 2.77 -0.51 -16.75
C ILE A 56 1.85 -1.70 -17.02
N SER A 57 1.16 -1.73 -18.17
CA SER A 57 0.11 -2.72 -18.46
C SER A 57 0.62 -4.17 -18.43
N HIS A 58 1.86 -4.39 -18.87
CA HIS A 58 2.50 -5.71 -18.86
C HIS A 58 2.75 -6.26 -17.45
N ALA A 59 2.91 -5.39 -16.43
CA ALA A 59 3.14 -5.81 -15.06
C ALA A 59 1.90 -6.45 -14.40
N PHE A 60 0.72 -6.28 -14.98
CA PHE A 60 -0.54 -6.80 -14.47
C PHE A 60 -0.94 -8.15 -15.09
N GLU A 61 -0.12 -8.73 -15.96
CA GLU A 61 -0.44 -9.99 -16.61
C GLU A 61 -0.35 -11.18 -15.66
N GLY A 62 -1.43 -11.94 -15.57
CA GLY A 62 -1.51 -13.13 -14.71
C GLY A 62 -1.51 -12.82 -13.20
N VAL A 63 -1.86 -11.60 -12.80
CA VAL A 63 -1.92 -11.14 -11.42
C VAL A 63 -3.35 -11.25 -10.88
N ASP A 64 -3.50 -11.70 -9.63
CA ASP A 64 -4.80 -11.86 -8.96
C ASP A 64 -5.14 -10.66 -8.04
N ALA A 65 -4.10 -9.98 -7.52
CA ALA A 65 -4.26 -8.87 -6.59
C ALA A 65 -3.14 -7.84 -6.75
N VAL A 66 -3.43 -6.60 -6.43
CA VAL A 66 -2.45 -5.49 -6.44
C VAL A 66 -2.30 -4.92 -5.04
N VAL A 67 -1.06 -4.71 -4.62
CA VAL A 67 -0.72 -3.95 -3.42
C VAL A 67 0.11 -2.73 -3.84
N PHE A 68 -0.41 -1.54 -3.55
CA PHE A 68 0.25 -0.28 -3.84
C PHE A 68 0.88 0.30 -2.56
N THR A 69 2.19 0.18 -2.47
CA THR A 69 3.00 0.74 -1.37
C THR A 69 3.95 1.84 -1.84
N ALA A 70 3.87 2.22 -3.13
CA ALA A 70 4.72 3.27 -3.66
C ALA A 70 4.36 4.64 -3.07
N GLY A 71 5.39 5.43 -2.85
CA GLY A 71 5.31 6.83 -2.49
C GLY A 71 6.56 7.53 -2.97
N SER A 72 6.46 8.83 -3.21
CA SER A 72 7.58 9.62 -3.72
C SER A 72 8.76 9.71 -2.75
N GLY A 73 8.50 9.51 -1.44
CA GLY A 73 9.50 9.67 -0.39
C GLY A 73 9.60 11.11 0.13
N ALA A 74 10.09 11.25 1.37
CA ALA A 74 10.13 12.56 2.07
C ALA A 74 11.11 13.57 1.43
N ASP A 75 12.13 13.08 0.72
CA ASP A 75 13.21 13.90 0.15
C ASP A 75 12.95 14.31 -1.31
N THR A 76 11.76 14.05 -1.85
CA THR A 76 11.42 14.38 -3.24
C THR A 76 10.52 15.61 -3.34
N GLY A 77 10.52 16.25 -4.51
CA GLY A 77 9.73 17.45 -4.75
C GLY A 77 8.24 17.15 -5.01
N LYS A 78 7.43 18.20 -5.05
CA LYS A 78 5.97 18.13 -5.30
C LYS A 78 5.61 17.47 -6.64
N ASP A 79 6.48 17.60 -7.64
CA ASP A 79 6.37 16.96 -8.95
C ASP A 79 6.37 15.43 -8.83
N LYS A 80 7.20 14.85 -7.98
CA LYS A 80 7.23 13.41 -7.73
C LYS A 80 6.03 12.94 -6.91
N THR A 81 5.56 13.73 -5.96
CA THR A 81 4.30 13.44 -5.25
C THR A 81 3.12 13.38 -6.24
N GLU A 82 3.01 14.34 -7.16
CA GLU A 82 1.97 14.31 -8.19
C GLU A 82 2.14 13.12 -9.14
N ALA A 83 3.38 12.81 -9.55
CA ALA A 83 3.65 11.73 -10.52
C ALA A 83 3.42 10.32 -9.93
N VAL A 84 3.87 10.08 -8.71
CA VAL A 84 3.86 8.74 -8.08
C VAL A 84 2.62 8.55 -7.21
N ASP A 85 2.43 9.42 -6.18
CA ASP A 85 1.38 9.22 -5.16
C ASP A 85 -0.02 9.42 -5.72
N LYS A 86 -0.18 10.30 -6.75
CA LYS A 86 -1.48 10.53 -7.38
C LYS A 86 -1.60 9.85 -8.74
N LYS A 87 -0.87 10.32 -9.76
CA LYS A 87 -1.03 9.80 -11.13
C LYS A 87 -0.65 8.33 -11.25
N GLY A 88 0.44 7.92 -10.59
CA GLY A 88 0.88 6.52 -10.57
C GLY A 88 -0.15 5.61 -9.91
N ALA A 89 -0.72 6.03 -8.77
CA ALA A 89 -1.77 5.28 -8.10
C ALA A 89 -3.04 5.18 -8.97
N VAL A 90 -3.51 6.29 -9.56
CA VAL A 90 -4.67 6.31 -10.46
C VAL A 90 -4.44 5.40 -11.67
N LYS A 91 -3.23 5.43 -12.27
CA LYS A 91 -2.87 4.53 -13.37
C LYS A 91 -2.96 3.07 -12.94
N ALA A 92 -2.36 2.71 -11.81
CA ALA A 92 -2.39 1.33 -11.29
C ALA A 92 -3.82 0.83 -11.03
N ILE A 93 -4.68 1.67 -10.48
CA ILE A 93 -6.10 1.35 -10.25
C ILE A 93 -6.83 1.10 -11.58
N ASN A 94 -6.60 1.95 -12.58
CA ASN A 94 -7.21 1.80 -13.90
C ASN A 94 -6.72 0.54 -14.61
N GLU A 95 -5.43 0.21 -14.51
CA GLU A 95 -4.88 -1.03 -15.07
C GLU A 95 -5.47 -2.26 -14.38
N ALA A 96 -5.54 -2.28 -13.05
CA ALA A 96 -6.18 -3.39 -12.32
C ALA A 96 -7.61 -3.61 -12.83
N LYS A 97 -8.40 -2.52 -12.94
CA LYS A 97 -9.77 -2.58 -13.43
C LYS A 97 -9.85 -3.07 -14.88
N SER A 98 -8.96 -2.60 -15.77
CA SER A 98 -8.95 -2.97 -17.18
C SER A 98 -8.61 -4.44 -17.41
N LYS A 99 -7.78 -5.01 -16.54
CA LYS A 99 -7.36 -6.41 -16.55
C LYS A 99 -8.30 -7.35 -15.76
N GLY A 100 -9.36 -6.81 -15.13
CA GLY A 100 -10.30 -7.60 -14.33
C GLY A 100 -9.72 -8.08 -13.01
N ILE A 101 -8.73 -7.39 -12.46
CA ILE A 101 -8.14 -7.68 -11.16
C ILE A 101 -8.95 -6.94 -10.10
N ASP A 102 -9.78 -7.66 -9.36
CA ASP A 102 -10.72 -7.04 -8.42
C ASP A 102 -10.07 -6.63 -7.08
N ARG A 103 -9.06 -7.37 -6.62
CA ARG A 103 -8.45 -7.11 -5.31
C ARG A 103 -7.36 -6.05 -5.37
N PHE A 104 -7.53 -4.95 -4.62
CA PHE A 104 -6.58 -3.84 -4.57
C PHE A 104 -6.36 -3.36 -3.12
N VAL A 105 -5.13 -3.40 -2.63
CA VAL A 105 -4.74 -2.86 -1.32
C VAL A 105 -3.87 -1.63 -1.52
N MET A 106 -4.22 -0.51 -0.89
CA MET A 106 -3.47 0.73 -0.96
C MET A 106 -2.96 1.15 0.40
N VAL A 107 -1.68 1.48 0.50
CA VAL A 107 -1.11 2.19 1.63
C VAL A 107 -1.22 3.69 1.37
N SER A 108 -2.15 4.32 2.08
CA SER A 108 -2.37 5.77 2.08
C SER A 108 -1.65 6.42 3.27
N ALA A 109 -2.25 7.42 3.90
CA ALA A 109 -1.69 8.11 5.05
C ALA A 109 -2.80 8.47 6.04
N PHE A 110 -2.50 8.37 7.33
CA PHE A 110 -3.35 8.90 8.40
C PHE A 110 -3.65 10.38 8.14
N GLY A 111 -4.92 10.75 8.20
CA GLY A 111 -5.35 12.13 7.95
C GLY A 111 -5.55 12.51 6.48
N ALA A 112 -5.34 11.60 5.52
CA ALA A 112 -5.59 11.90 4.11
C ALA A 112 -7.06 12.25 3.82
N ASP A 113 -8.00 11.82 4.67
CA ASP A 113 -9.43 12.10 4.59
C ASP A 113 -9.89 13.23 5.53
N PHE A 114 -8.98 13.94 6.17
CA PHE A 114 -9.31 15.11 6.97
C PHE A 114 -9.69 16.31 6.09
N GLU A 115 -10.38 17.30 6.69
CA GLU A 115 -10.66 18.54 6.00
C GLU A 115 -9.35 19.25 5.60
N PRO A 116 -9.24 19.80 4.38
CA PRO A 116 -7.99 20.43 3.91
C PRO A 116 -7.42 21.54 4.81
N LYS A 117 -8.29 22.17 5.61
CA LYS A 117 -7.87 23.18 6.61
C LYS A 117 -7.12 22.60 7.82
N GLU A 118 -7.24 21.27 8.04
CA GLU A 118 -6.57 20.56 9.13
C GLU A 118 -5.17 20.08 8.72
N TRP A 119 -4.85 20.09 7.43
CA TRP A 119 -3.55 19.68 6.94
C TRP A 119 -2.49 20.75 7.19
N PRO A 120 -1.29 20.39 7.67
CA PRO A 120 -0.17 21.29 7.73
C PRO A 120 0.17 21.85 6.33
N ASP A 121 0.42 23.15 6.23
CA ASP A 121 0.71 23.81 4.93
C ASP A 121 1.88 23.14 4.18
N SER A 122 2.90 22.66 4.91
CA SER A 122 4.05 21.96 4.34
C SER A 122 3.71 20.61 3.72
N MET A 123 2.64 19.95 4.20
CA MET A 123 2.22 18.61 3.78
C MET A 123 0.95 18.62 2.91
N LYS A 124 0.36 19.77 2.69
CA LYS A 124 -0.93 19.89 2.00
C LYS A 124 -0.93 19.21 0.64
N HIS A 125 0.10 19.44 -0.19
CA HIS A 125 0.23 18.81 -1.50
C HIS A 125 0.30 17.27 -1.44
N TYR A 126 0.92 16.74 -0.37
CA TYR A 126 1.01 15.30 -0.13
C TYR A 126 -0.37 14.71 0.21
N TYR A 127 -1.08 15.33 1.14
CA TYR A 127 -2.43 14.87 1.52
C TYR A 127 -3.43 15.05 0.37
N GLU A 128 -3.33 16.11 -0.43
CA GLU A 128 -4.13 16.28 -1.65
C GLU A 128 -3.90 15.13 -2.66
N ALA A 129 -2.65 14.69 -2.84
CA ALA A 129 -2.32 13.58 -3.73
C ALA A 129 -2.86 12.25 -3.20
N LYS A 130 -2.69 11.98 -1.90
CA LYS A 130 -3.20 10.76 -1.25
C LYS A 130 -4.72 10.71 -1.27
N ALA A 131 -5.38 11.79 -0.87
CA ALA A 131 -6.84 11.90 -0.91
C ALA A 131 -7.41 11.68 -2.33
N ALA A 132 -6.76 12.24 -3.34
CA ALA A 132 -7.18 12.06 -4.74
C ALA A 132 -7.06 10.61 -5.19
N ALA A 133 -5.98 9.91 -4.82
CA ALA A 133 -5.80 8.50 -5.10
C ALA A 133 -6.83 7.62 -4.35
N ASP A 134 -7.05 7.88 -3.06
CA ASP A 134 -8.03 7.19 -2.24
C ASP A 134 -9.44 7.32 -2.82
N ASN A 135 -9.86 8.55 -3.17
CA ASN A 135 -11.17 8.81 -3.76
C ASN A 135 -11.34 8.12 -5.12
N HIS A 136 -10.27 8.06 -5.94
CA HIS A 136 -10.31 7.34 -7.20
C HIS A 136 -10.50 5.84 -6.99
N LEU A 137 -9.78 5.25 -6.01
CA LEU A 137 -9.92 3.84 -5.65
C LEU A 137 -11.31 3.53 -5.10
N ILE A 138 -11.85 4.36 -4.20
CA ILE A 138 -13.20 4.22 -3.66
C ILE A 138 -14.24 4.20 -4.81
N SER A 139 -14.07 5.06 -5.80
CA SER A 139 -14.99 5.17 -6.95
C SER A 139 -14.78 4.11 -8.03
N SER A 140 -13.74 3.26 -7.92
CA SER A 140 -13.36 2.29 -8.95
C SER A 140 -14.32 1.11 -9.09
N GLY A 141 -14.97 0.73 -7.98
CA GLY A 141 -15.79 -0.48 -7.84
C GLY A 141 -14.99 -1.76 -7.55
N LEU A 142 -13.67 -1.65 -7.32
CA LEU A 142 -12.83 -2.79 -6.95
C LEU A 142 -13.11 -3.25 -5.51
N ASN A 143 -12.69 -4.46 -5.18
CA ASN A 143 -12.63 -4.97 -3.81
C ASN A 143 -11.39 -4.39 -3.11
N TYR A 144 -11.42 -3.09 -2.85
CA TYR A 144 -10.28 -2.38 -2.28
C TYR A 144 -10.22 -2.48 -0.75
N THR A 145 -8.99 -2.28 -0.22
CA THR A 145 -8.76 -1.89 1.17
C THR A 145 -7.74 -0.76 1.18
N ILE A 146 -8.06 0.35 1.85
CA ILE A 146 -7.15 1.47 2.05
C ILE A 146 -6.66 1.43 3.50
N LEU A 147 -5.35 1.28 3.69
CA LEU A 147 -4.71 1.38 4.99
C LEU A 147 -4.11 2.78 5.14
N LYS A 148 -4.44 3.46 6.22
CA LYS A 148 -3.99 4.81 6.57
C LYS A 148 -3.11 4.75 7.83
N PRO A 149 -1.84 4.33 7.70
CA PRO A 149 -0.94 4.25 8.83
C PRO A 149 -0.61 5.63 9.38
N GLY A 150 -0.39 5.69 10.70
CA GLY A 150 0.22 6.83 11.36
C GLY A 150 1.68 7.03 10.94
N ARG A 151 2.47 7.73 11.75
CA ARG A 151 3.89 7.95 11.46
C ARG A 151 4.63 6.61 11.40
N LEU A 152 5.22 6.32 10.27
CA LEU A 152 5.96 5.07 10.03
C LEU A 152 7.32 5.11 10.74
N THR A 153 7.65 4.04 11.50
CA THR A 153 8.96 3.87 12.13
C THR A 153 9.71 2.67 11.54
N ASP A 154 11.02 2.63 11.77
CA ASP A 154 11.90 1.52 11.37
C ASP A 154 12.16 0.55 12.52
N ASP A 155 11.43 0.70 13.63
CA ASP A 155 11.48 -0.24 14.74
C ASP A 155 10.96 -1.61 14.30
N SER A 156 11.39 -2.64 15.03
CA SER A 156 10.85 -3.99 14.83
C SER A 156 9.37 -4.02 15.16
N GLY A 157 8.58 -4.68 14.32
CA GLY A 157 7.17 -4.90 14.58
C GLY A 157 6.94 -5.74 15.84
N ASN A 158 5.89 -5.40 16.57
CA ASN A 158 5.48 -6.17 17.76
C ASN A 158 4.32 -7.14 17.47
N GLY A 159 3.82 -7.15 16.21
CA GLY A 159 2.70 -7.98 15.77
C GLY A 159 1.33 -7.53 16.28
N LYS A 160 1.22 -6.29 16.75
CA LYS A 160 -0.01 -5.75 17.32
C LYS A 160 -0.39 -4.43 16.66
N VAL A 161 -1.68 -4.12 16.62
CA VAL A 161 -2.22 -2.94 15.95
C VAL A 161 -3.47 -2.43 16.65
N ASP A 162 -3.68 -1.13 16.61
CA ASP A 162 -4.99 -0.49 16.70
C ASP A 162 -5.43 -0.14 15.26
N ILE A 163 -6.46 -0.82 14.76
CA ILE A 163 -6.96 -0.67 13.39
C ILE A 163 -8.48 -0.61 13.39
N GLY A 164 -9.04 0.31 12.62
CA GLY A 164 -10.49 0.50 12.47
C GLY A 164 -10.81 1.64 11.51
N GLU A 165 -12.09 1.92 11.30
CA GLU A 165 -12.51 3.12 10.55
C GLU A 165 -11.94 4.39 11.19
N ARG A 166 -11.79 4.37 12.53
CA ARG A 166 -11.07 5.35 13.34
C ARG A 166 -10.29 4.63 14.42
N THR A 167 -9.06 5.04 14.66
CA THR A 167 -8.25 4.56 15.79
C THR A 167 -8.68 5.24 17.09
N GLN A 168 -8.33 4.63 18.23
CA GLN A 168 -8.63 5.18 19.56
C GLN A 168 -7.88 6.49 19.78
N GLU A 169 -6.63 6.56 19.31
CA GLU A 169 -5.83 7.77 19.35
C GLU A 169 -5.85 8.46 17.99
N ARG A 170 -5.85 9.80 18.00
CA ARG A 170 -5.87 10.60 16.78
C ARG A 170 -4.51 10.84 16.15
N MET A 171 -3.44 10.44 16.80
CA MET A 171 -2.06 10.55 16.31
C MET A 171 -1.22 9.47 16.97
N GLY A 172 -0.34 8.85 16.19
CA GLY A 172 0.55 7.82 16.69
C GLY A 172 1.49 7.31 15.61
N GLU A 173 2.24 6.30 15.98
CA GLU A 173 3.26 5.68 15.15
C GLU A 173 2.90 4.23 14.88
N ILE A 174 3.55 3.64 13.90
CA ILE A 174 3.45 2.22 13.62
C ILE A 174 4.72 1.73 12.91
N PRO A 175 5.30 0.60 13.31
CA PRO A 175 6.38 -0.03 12.59
C PRO A 175 5.95 -0.42 11.17
N ARG A 176 6.81 -0.15 10.18
CA ARG A 176 6.57 -0.59 8.79
C ARG A 176 6.38 -2.09 8.68
N GLU A 177 7.00 -2.85 9.56
CA GLU A 177 6.85 -4.29 9.63
C GLU A 177 5.42 -4.71 9.98
N ASP A 178 4.76 -4.02 10.89
CA ASP A 178 3.37 -4.30 11.25
C ASP A 178 2.40 -3.87 10.17
N VAL A 179 2.71 -2.80 9.41
CA VAL A 179 1.96 -2.45 8.19
C VAL A 179 2.07 -3.58 7.14
N ALA A 180 3.28 -4.08 6.87
CA ALA A 180 3.49 -5.19 5.93
C ALA A 180 2.78 -6.48 6.40
N THR A 181 2.81 -6.77 7.71
CA THR A 181 2.08 -7.90 8.30
C THR A 181 0.57 -7.76 8.13
N THR A 182 0.03 -6.55 8.38
CA THR A 182 -1.40 -6.27 8.20
C THR A 182 -1.81 -6.43 6.74
N ILE A 183 -1.02 -5.95 5.78
CA ILE A 183 -1.29 -6.14 4.35
C ILE A 183 -1.41 -7.63 4.02
N ARG A 184 -0.48 -8.47 4.49
CA ARG A 184 -0.55 -9.92 4.28
C ARG A 184 -1.84 -10.51 4.84
N GLU A 185 -2.27 -10.11 6.03
CA GLU A 185 -3.46 -10.66 6.71
C GLU A 185 -4.78 -10.27 6.00
N ILE A 186 -4.85 -9.08 5.40
CA ILE A 186 -6.09 -8.60 4.77
C ILE A 186 -6.26 -9.02 3.30
N LEU A 187 -5.22 -9.58 2.66
CA LEU A 187 -5.24 -9.82 1.21
C LEU A 187 -6.45 -10.63 0.75
N ASP A 188 -6.81 -11.67 1.46
CA ASP A 188 -7.91 -12.55 1.13
C ASP A 188 -9.02 -12.59 2.21
N ARG A 189 -9.24 -11.45 2.87
CA ARG A 189 -10.25 -11.25 3.89
C ARG A 189 -11.43 -10.41 3.36
N PRO A 190 -12.56 -11.03 2.95
CA PRO A 190 -13.70 -10.29 2.38
C PRO A 190 -14.31 -9.24 3.32
N ASN A 191 -14.22 -9.43 4.64
CA ASN A 191 -14.68 -8.45 5.63
C ASN A 191 -13.94 -7.10 5.55
N THR A 192 -12.77 -7.07 4.91
CA THR A 192 -11.96 -5.85 4.73
C THR A 192 -12.18 -5.17 3.38
N TYR A 193 -13.07 -5.71 2.52
CA TYR A 193 -13.28 -5.18 1.18
C TYR A 193 -14.13 -3.91 1.20
N GLN A 194 -13.84 -3.02 0.26
CA GLN A 194 -14.50 -1.72 0.08
C GLN A 194 -14.48 -0.84 1.34
N ALA A 195 -13.36 -0.88 2.06
CA ALA A 195 -13.19 -0.20 3.33
C ALA A 195 -11.85 0.55 3.43
N SER A 196 -11.82 1.54 4.31
CA SER A 196 -10.64 2.33 4.66
C SER A 196 -10.43 2.26 6.16
N TYR A 197 -9.20 1.99 6.57
CA TYR A 197 -8.86 1.84 7.99
C TYR A 197 -7.67 2.71 8.36
N GLU A 198 -7.83 3.47 9.45
CA GLU A 198 -6.69 4.04 10.17
C GLU A 198 -5.96 2.91 10.90
N MET A 199 -4.64 3.03 11.07
CA MET A 199 -3.87 2.05 11.82
C MET A 199 -2.68 2.67 12.53
N LEU A 200 -2.54 2.33 13.80
CA LEU A 200 -1.47 2.73 14.71
C LEU A 200 -0.90 1.49 15.39
N GLU A 201 0.26 1.62 16.04
CA GLU A 201 0.70 0.63 17.01
C GLU A 201 -0.35 0.48 18.10
N GLY A 202 -0.61 -0.74 18.54
CA GLY A 202 -1.67 -1.02 19.51
C GLY A 202 -1.43 -2.27 20.33
N ASP A 203 -2.48 -2.74 21.00
CA ASP A 203 -2.41 -3.91 21.90
C ASP A 203 -3.04 -5.18 21.31
N GLN A 204 -3.76 -5.08 20.20
CA GLN A 204 -4.46 -6.21 19.61
C GLN A 204 -3.54 -6.96 18.63
N PRO A 205 -3.36 -8.28 18.75
CA PRO A 205 -2.67 -9.07 17.74
C PRO A 205 -3.29 -8.83 16.34
N ILE A 206 -2.46 -8.55 15.32
CA ILE A 206 -2.90 -8.14 13.98
C ILE A 206 -3.96 -9.10 13.41
N ALA A 207 -3.71 -10.42 13.47
CA ALA A 207 -4.66 -11.40 12.95
C ALA A 207 -6.06 -11.31 13.59
N GLN A 208 -6.11 -11.06 14.93
CA GLN A 208 -7.37 -10.90 15.65
C GLN A 208 -8.04 -9.55 15.36
N ALA A 209 -7.25 -8.49 15.22
CA ALA A 209 -7.77 -7.17 14.90
C ALA A 209 -8.43 -7.17 13.52
N VAL A 210 -7.79 -7.78 12.51
CA VAL A 210 -8.30 -7.90 11.15
C VAL A 210 -9.57 -8.77 11.05
N GLU A 211 -9.79 -9.71 11.96
CA GLU A 211 -11.04 -10.50 12.00
C GLU A 211 -12.25 -9.69 12.47
N ARG A 212 -12.03 -8.57 13.15
CA ARG A 212 -13.09 -7.79 13.81
C ARG A 212 -13.52 -6.54 13.07
N ILE A 213 -12.80 -6.14 12.02
CA ILE A 213 -13.09 -4.96 11.21
C ILE A 213 -13.86 -5.29 9.95
#